data_c60e03995b54864a83639493db7b3e44
#
_entry.id   c60e03995b54864a83639493db7b3e44
#
_cell.length_a   1.000
_cell.length_b   1.000
_cell.length_c   1.000
_cell.angle_alpha   90.00
_cell.angle_beta   90.00
_cell.angle_gamma   90.00
#
_symmetry.space_group_name_H-M   'P 1'
#
loop_
_entity.id
_entity.type
_entity.pdbx_description
1 polymer ?
#
loop_
_entity_poly.entity_id
_entity_poly.type
_entity_poly.pdbx_seq_one_letter_code
_entity_poly.pdbx_strand_id
1 'polypeptide(L)'
;METNFDLVIKTLLLSIFIGFGVVIPILSQVKTSDLKTLAFKDLFILTSVQLVRISGILYFLLWLLDLYRNYAQYEVNKQGVDYTLFGPLWLVFWMPPILYFVLSQVFWIKKIYFKKSALITFALLLFILPFQKLWVILSGVFNEYHRVTEASPAFTVVAGVALNVIIFVFMVFTLVLMSGKLKDKKR
;
A
#
# COMPACT_ATOMS: atom_id res chain seq x y z
N MET A 1 3.09 16.32 16.02
CA MET A 1 4.17 15.34 16.32
C MET A 1 3.60 13.95 16.07
N GLU A 2 4.07 13.24 15.04
CA GLU A 2 3.69 11.83 14.85
C GLU A 2 4.22 11.02 16.02
N THR A 3 3.39 10.18 16.59
CA THR A 3 3.85 9.23 17.60
C THR A 3 4.63 8.10 16.90
N ASN A 4 5.61 7.51 17.58
CA ASN A 4 6.33 6.34 17.05
C ASN A 4 5.36 5.22 16.65
N PHE A 5 4.21 5.13 17.31
CA PHE A 5 3.16 4.17 17.03
C PHE A 5 2.48 4.43 15.65
N ASP A 6 2.14 5.69 15.35
CA ASP A 6 1.55 6.07 14.07
C ASP A 6 2.50 5.73 12.90
N LEU A 7 3.79 5.99 13.10
CA LEU A 7 4.82 5.67 12.09
C LEU A 7 4.90 4.16 11.82
N VAL A 8 4.91 3.34 12.88
CA VAL A 8 4.93 1.87 12.75
C VAL A 8 3.70 1.37 11.99
N ILE A 9 2.50 1.85 12.34
CA ILE A 9 1.28 1.42 11.66
C ILE A 9 1.30 1.82 10.18
N LYS A 10 1.66 3.07 9.87
CA LYS A 10 1.78 3.52 8.48
C LYS A 10 2.76 2.67 7.67
N THR A 11 3.91 2.35 8.26
CA THR A 11 4.92 1.50 7.63
C THR A 11 4.36 0.10 7.35
N LEU A 12 3.64 -0.50 8.30
CA LEU A 12 2.99 -1.79 8.11
C LEU A 12 1.93 -1.75 7.00
N LEU A 13 1.11 -0.70 6.97
CA LEU A 13 0.09 -0.54 5.92
C LEU A 13 0.72 -0.36 4.53
N LEU A 14 1.81 0.42 4.43
CA LEU A 14 2.57 0.55 3.19
C LEU A 14 3.21 -0.77 2.77
N SER A 15 3.70 -1.58 3.73
CA SER A 15 4.23 -2.92 3.44
C SER A 15 3.17 -3.83 2.83
N ILE A 16 1.90 -3.69 3.24
CA ILE A 16 0.79 -4.46 2.66
C ILE A 16 0.59 -4.06 1.19
N PHE A 17 0.59 -2.78 0.85
CA PHE A 17 0.39 -2.33 -0.53
C PHE A 17 1.56 -2.72 -1.44
N ILE A 18 2.80 -2.52 -0.99
CA ILE A 18 4.01 -2.89 -1.73
C ILE A 18 4.07 -4.42 -1.92
N GLY A 19 3.88 -5.18 -0.84
CA GLY A 19 3.92 -6.64 -0.88
C GLY A 19 2.82 -7.22 -1.77
N PHE A 20 1.59 -6.69 -1.68
CA PHE A 20 0.48 -7.08 -2.55
C PHE A 20 0.84 -6.82 -4.02
N GLY A 21 1.38 -5.65 -4.33
CA GLY A 21 1.74 -5.27 -5.68
C GLY A 21 2.84 -6.11 -6.32
N VAL A 22 3.72 -6.70 -5.52
CA VAL A 22 4.78 -7.61 -6.00
C VAL A 22 4.31 -9.06 -6.03
N VAL A 23 3.76 -9.55 -4.92
CA VAL A 23 3.47 -10.98 -4.73
C VAL A 23 2.28 -11.44 -5.58
N ILE A 24 1.22 -10.63 -5.66
CA ILE A 24 0.01 -11.06 -6.37
C ILE A 24 0.21 -11.20 -7.88
N PRO A 25 0.88 -10.29 -8.61
CA PRO A 25 1.20 -10.51 -10.01
C PRO A 25 2.00 -11.79 -10.25
N ILE A 26 3.00 -12.06 -9.41
CA ILE A 26 3.84 -13.27 -9.52
C ILE A 26 2.98 -14.51 -9.24
N LEU A 27 2.29 -14.54 -8.10
CA LEU A 27 1.49 -15.70 -7.69
C LEU A 27 0.36 -16.00 -8.67
N SER A 28 -0.27 -14.98 -9.25
CA SER A 28 -1.33 -15.15 -10.23
C SER A 28 -0.86 -15.80 -11.54
N GLN A 29 0.43 -15.69 -11.87
CA GLN A 29 1.02 -16.29 -13.07
C GLN A 29 1.46 -17.75 -12.87
N VAL A 30 1.68 -18.18 -11.62
CA VAL A 30 2.09 -19.55 -11.30
C VAL A 30 0.97 -20.52 -11.72
N LYS A 31 1.28 -21.39 -12.66
CA LYS A 31 0.42 -22.51 -13.06
C LYS A 31 0.77 -23.73 -12.21
N THR A 32 -0.22 -24.34 -11.59
CA THR A 32 -0.06 -25.58 -10.85
C THR A 32 -1.19 -26.54 -11.19
N SER A 33 -0.87 -27.82 -11.33
CA SER A 33 -1.84 -28.89 -11.53
C SER A 33 -2.25 -29.58 -10.21
N ASP A 34 -1.52 -29.33 -9.12
CA ASP A 34 -1.85 -29.86 -7.81
C ASP A 34 -3.02 -29.09 -7.19
N LEU A 35 -4.10 -29.81 -6.90
CA LEU A 35 -5.34 -29.24 -6.33
C LEU A 35 -5.13 -28.58 -4.97
N LYS A 36 -4.20 -29.09 -4.15
CA LYS A 36 -3.91 -28.52 -2.81
C LYS A 36 -3.21 -27.17 -2.95
N THR A 37 -2.21 -27.10 -3.84
CA THR A 37 -1.47 -25.88 -4.14
C THR A 37 -2.39 -24.83 -4.78
N LEU A 38 -3.30 -25.24 -5.67
CA LEU A 38 -4.28 -24.35 -6.25
C LEU A 38 -5.22 -23.75 -5.18
N ALA A 39 -5.74 -24.61 -4.30
CA ALA A 39 -6.62 -24.17 -3.21
C ALA A 39 -5.93 -23.20 -2.24
N PHE A 40 -4.65 -23.46 -1.92
CA PHE A 40 -3.85 -22.56 -1.10
C PHE A 40 -3.62 -21.20 -1.79
N LYS A 41 -3.25 -21.23 -3.08
CA LYS A 41 -3.07 -20.02 -3.90
C LYS A 41 -4.33 -19.15 -3.92
N ASP A 42 -5.49 -19.74 -4.19
CA ASP A 42 -6.76 -19.00 -4.24
C ASP A 42 -7.13 -18.42 -2.87
N LEU A 43 -6.90 -19.17 -1.80
CA LEU A 43 -7.12 -18.69 -0.43
C LEU A 43 -6.15 -17.55 -0.08
N PHE A 44 -4.89 -17.67 -0.47
CA PHE A 44 -3.88 -16.63 -0.25
C PHE A 44 -4.26 -15.34 -0.98
N ILE A 45 -4.65 -15.41 -2.27
CA ILE A 45 -5.10 -14.26 -3.05
C ILE A 45 -6.33 -13.62 -2.39
N LEU A 46 -7.33 -14.41 -2.01
CA LEU A 46 -8.55 -13.91 -1.38
C LEU A 46 -8.25 -13.17 -0.06
N THR A 47 -7.43 -13.78 0.80
CA THR A 47 -7.00 -13.18 2.08
C THR A 47 -6.21 -11.90 1.85
N SER A 48 -5.31 -11.87 0.86
CA SER A 48 -4.56 -10.69 0.48
C SER A 48 -5.46 -9.54 0.03
N VAL A 49 -6.47 -9.84 -0.78
CA VAL A 49 -7.46 -8.84 -1.23
C VAL A 49 -8.25 -8.29 -0.03
N GLN A 50 -8.66 -9.13 0.92
CA GLN A 50 -9.35 -8.68 2.13
C GLN A 50 -8.45 -7.76 2.97
N LEU A 51 -7.18 -8.15 3.14
CA LEU A 51 -6.22 -7.36 3.89
C LEU A 51 -6.02 -5.97 3.26
N VAL A 52 -5.86 -5.89 1.93
CA VAL A 52 -5.70 -4.61 1.20
C VAL A 52 -6.92 -3.70 1.37
N ARG A 53 -8.15 -4.24 1.33
CA ARG A 53 -9.37 -3.44 1.55
C ARG A 53 -9.35 -2.75 2.91
N ILE A 54 -9.06 -3.50 3.96
CA ILE A 54 -9.03 -3.00 5.33
C ILE A 54 -7.88 -2.00 5.49
N SER A 55 -6.71 -2.33 4.94
CA SER A 55 -5.52 -1.46 4.99
C SER A 55 -5.76 -0.11 4.32
N GLY A 56 -6.50 -0.08 3.19
CA GLY A 56 -6.83 1.18 2.53
C GLY A 56 -7.70 2.09 3.38
N ILE A 57 -8.69 1.54 4.08
CA ILE A 57 -9.54 2.30 5.01
C ILE A 57 -8.70 2.83 6.18
N LEU A 58 -7.89 1.96 6.80
CA LEU A 58 -7.05 2.34 7.94
C LEU A 58 -6.03 3.41 7.56
N TYR A 59 -5.39 3.27 6.40
CA TYR A 59 -4.42 4.24 5.92
C TYR A 59 -5.06 5.62 5.70
N PHE A 60 -6.25 5.66 5.10
CA PHE A 60 -7.00 6.88 4.89
C PHE A 60 -7.44 7.54 6.20
N LEU A 61 -7.90 6.75 7.18
CA LEU A 61 -8.25 7.26 8.51
C LEU A 61 -7.04 7.86 9.24
N LEU A 62 -5.89 7.19 9.19
CA LEU A 62 -4.65 7.73 9.78
C LEU A 62 -4.23 9.03 9.10
N TRP A 63 -4.35 9.10 7.78
CA TRP A 63 -4.07 10.33 7.06
C TRP A 63 -5.03 11.48 7.45
N LEU A 64 -6.32 11.19 7.65
CA LEU A 64 -7.28 12.20 8.15
C LEU A 64 -6.93 12.67 9.56
N LEU A 65 -6.47 11.77 10.42
CA LEU A 65 -5.99 12.14 11.76
C LEU A 65 -4.77 13.06 11.69
N ASP A 66 -3.83 12.80 10.78
CA ASP A 66 -2.68 13.68 10.59
C ASP A 66 -3.09 15.04 10.02
N LEU A 67 -4.02 15.06 9.07
CA LEU A 67 -4.59 16.28 8.56
C LEU A 67 -5.22 17.12 9.68
N TYR A 68 -6.01 16.49 10.55
CA TYR A 68 -6.63 17.14 11.70
C TYR A 68 -5.59 17.68 12.68
N ARG A 69 -4.55 16.89 13.00
CA ARG A 69 -3.45 17.33 13.90
C ARG A 69 -2.68 18.51 13.31
N ASN A 70 -2.40 18.50 12.01
CA ASN A 70 -1.74 19.61 11.33
C ASN A 70 -2.61 20.86 11.33
N TYR A 71 -3.91 20.71 11.10
CA TYR A 71 -4.86 21.81 11.17
C TYR A 71 -4.98 22.38 12.60
N ALA A 72 -4.98 21.56 13.63
CA ALA A 72 -5.00 22.00 15.01
C ALA A 72 -3.75 22.80 15.42
N GLN A 73 -2.62 22.61 14.69
CA GLN A 73 -1.39 23.36 14.87
C GLN A 73 -1.27 24.56 13.92
N TYR A 74 -2.31 24.89 13.16
CA TYR A 74 -2.29 25.92 12.13
C TYR A 74 -1.90 27.29 12.68
N GLU A 75 -2.40 27.68 13.84
CA GLU A 75 -2.07 28.96 14.50
C GLU A 75 -0.56 29.10 14.80
N VAL A 76 0.12 27.98 15.06
CA VAL A 76 1.53 27.94 15.41
C VAL A 76 2.44 27.87 14.18
N ASN A 77 1.99 27.20 13.12
CA ASN A 77 2.80 26.97 11.91
C ASN A 77 2.00 27.15 10.62
N LYS A 78 1.39 28.32 10.48
CA LYS A 78 0.54 28.65 9.32
C LYS A 78 1.26 28.47 7.99
N GLN A 79 2.48 28.99 7.85
CA GLN A 79 3.23 28.92 6.59
C GLN A 79 3.55 27.48 6.17
N GLY A 80 3.93 26.63 7.12
CA GLY A 80 4.25 25.23 6.84
C GLY A 80 3.02 24.43 6.43
N VAL A 81 1.88 24.67 7.07
CA VAL A 81 0.61 24.02 6.74
C VAL A 81 0.10 24.48 5.37
N ASP A 82 0.10 25.78 5.10
CA ASP A 82 -0.32 26.32 3.80
C ASP A 82 0.59 25.80 2.66
N TYR A 83 1.91 25.72 2.89
CA TYR A 83 2.84 25.20 1.90
C TYR A 83 2.58 23.72 1.58
N THR A 84 2.24 22.92 2.59
CA THR A 84 1.99 21.49 2.42
C THR A 84 0.62 21.21 1.79
N LEU A 85 -0.43 21.91 2.25
CA LEU A 85 -1.81 21.63 1.83
C LEU A 85 -2.19 22.29 0.51
N PHE A 86 -1.71 23.52 0.28
CA PHE A 86 -2.12 24.36 -0.85
C PHE A 86 -0.93 24.87 -1.69
N GLY A 87 0.31 24.61 -1.24
CA GLY A 87 1.53 25.03 -1.94
C GLY A 87 1.94 24.07 -3.06
N PRO A 88 3.19 24.14 -3.55
CA PRO A 88 3.67 23.36 -4.67
C PRO A 88 3.61 21.83 -4.45
N LEU A 89 3.61 21.40 -3.18
CA LEU A 89 3.59 19.97 -2.81
C LEU A 89 2.19 19.38 -2.57
N TRP A 90 1.12 20.16 -2.81
CA TRP A 90 -0.25 19.72 -2.55
C TRP A 90 -0.59 18.37 -3.20
N LEU A 91 -0.13 18.14 -4.44
CA LEU A 91 -0.38 16.90 -5.17
C LEU A 91 0.30 15.70 -4.51
N VAL A 92 1.52 15.88 -4.01
CA VAL A 92 2.26 14.82 -3.28
C VAL A 92 1.60 14.49 -1.95
N PHE A 93 0.95 15.47 -1.33
CA PHE A 93 0.26 15.29 -0.05
C PHE A 93 -1.11 14.62 -0.21
N TRP A 94 -1.94 15.07 -1.18
CA TRP A 94 -3.33 14.65 -1.33
C TRP A 94 -3.49 13.36 -2.13
N MET A 95 -2.73 13.20 -3.22
CA MET A 95 -2.96 12.12 -4.17
C MET A 95 -2.68 10.72 -3.63
N PRO A 96 -1.56 10.42 -2.95
CA PRO A 96 -1.27 9.06 -2.50
C PRO A 96 -2.35 8.48 -1.59
N PRO A 97 -2.79 9.13 -0.48
CA PRO A 97 -3.77 8.55 0.42
C PRO A 97 -5.14 8.36 -0.24
N ILE A 98 -5.56 9.30 -1.10
CA ILE A 98 -6.82 9.18 -1.84
C ILE A 98 -6.75 8.00 -2.81
N LEU A 99 -5.66 7.85 -3.56
CA LEU A 99 -5.50 6.74 -4.50
C LEU A 99 -5.37 5.39 -3.80
N TYR A 100 -4.65 5.28 -2.69
CA TYR A 100 -4.62 4.06 -1.89
C TYR A 100 -6.02 3.66 -1.44
N PHE A 101 -6.79 4.62 -0.93
CA PHE A 101 -8.16 4.38 -0.53
C PHE A 101 -9.01 3.92 -1.71
N VAL A 102 -9.08 4.69 -2.80
CA VAL A 102 -9.92 4.37 -3.96
C VAL A 102 -9.54 3.02 -4.57
N LEU A 103 -8.26 2.77 -4.85
CA LEU A 103 -7.80 1.52 -5.46
C LEU A 103 -8.05 0.31 -4.56
N SER A 104 -7.91 0.45 -3.24
CA SER A 104 -8.21 -0.64 -2.31
C SER A 104 -9.71 -0.95 -2.25
N GLN A 105 -10.59 0.07 -2.36
CA GLN A 105 -12.04 -0.12 -2.34
C GLN A 105 -12.58 -0.74 -3.64
N VAL A 106 -11.88 -0.59 -4.76
CA VAL A 106 -12.24 -1.25 -6.02
C VAL A 106 -12.32 -2.78 -5.85
N PHE A 107 -11.53 -3.36 -4.95
CA PHE A 107 -11.55 -4.79 -4.65
C PHE A 107 -12.82 -5.28 -3.93
N TRP A 108 -13.76 -4.42 -3.52
CA TRP A 108 -15.09 -4.86 -3.09
C TRP A 108 -15.92 -5.40 -4.25
N ILE A 109 -15.61 -5.00 -5.47
CA ILE A 109 -16.30 -5.48 -6.68
C ILE A 109 -15.75 -6.86 -7.04
N LYS A 110 -16.51 -7.91 -6.77
CA LYS A 110 -16.11 -9.31 -7.02
C LYS A 110 -15.58 -9.54 -8.43
N LYS A 111 -16.23 -8.96 -9.46
CA LYS A 111 -15.83 -9.09 -10.86
C LYS A 111 -14.37 -8.64 -11.13
N ILE A 112 -13.85 -7.71 -10.34
CA ILE A 112 -12.52 -7.13 -10.54
C ILE A 112 -11.44 -8.08 -10.02
N TYR A 113 -11.54 -8.57 -8.79
CA TYR A 113 -10.50 -9.45 -8.24
C TYR A 113 -10.56 -10.89 -8.77
N PHE A 114 -11.69 -11.32 -9.34
CA PHE A 114 -11.76 -12.58 -10.06
C PHE A 114 -11.16 -12.51 -11.48
N LYS A 115 -11.10 -11.32 -12.10
CA LYS A 115 -10.47 -11.14 -13.40
C LYS A 115 -8.99 -10.96 -13.24
N LYS A 116 -8.18 -11.97 -13.62
CA LYS A 116 -6.72 -12.00 -13.43
C LYS A 116 -6.03 -10.74 -13.94
N SER A 117 -6.37 -10.24 -15.13
CA SER A 117 -5.75 -9.03 -15.67
C SER A 117 -6.04 -7.80 -14.82
N ALA A 118 -7.28 -7.62 -14.37
CA ALA A 118 -7.65 -6.50 -13.51
C ALA A 118 -6.93 -6.58 -12.16
N LEU A 119 -6.89 -7.77 -11.55
CA LEU A 119 -6.16 -7.99 -10.29
C LEU A 119 -4.69 -7.60 -10.41
N ILE A 120 -4.00 -8.02 -11.48
CA ILE A 120 -2.60 -7.66 -11.72
C ILE A 120 -2.45 -6.15 -11.93
N THR A 121 -3.29 -5.53 -12.75
CA THR A 121 -3.23 -4.08 -13.02
C THR A 121 -3.37 -3.27 -11.75
N PHE A 122 -4.38 -3.55 -10.92
CA PHE A 122 -4.59 -2.84 -9.66
C PHE A 122 -3.50 -3.12 -8.63
N ALA A 123 -2.94 -4.35 -8.61
CA ALA A 123 -1.81 -4.67 -7.74
C ALA A 123 -0.56 -3.85 -8.13
N LEU A 124 -0.25 -3.74 -9.43
CA LEU A 124 0.87 -2.94 -9.92
C LEU A 124 0.65 -1.44 -9.65
N LEU A 125 -0.56 -0.92 -9.80
CA LEU A 125 -0.87 0.46 -9.45
C LEU A 125 -0.60 0.72 -7.97
N LEU A 126 -1.03 -0.15 -7.06
CA LEU A 126 -0.74 -0.03 -5.63
C LEU A 126 0.76 -0.11 -5.32
N PHE A 127 1.54 -0.87 -6.10
CA PHE A 127 2.99 -0.94 -5.96
C PHE A 127 3.69 0.36 -6.38
N ILE A 128 3.20 1.05 -7.39
CA ILE A 128 3.82 2.28 -7.93
C ILE A 128 3.57 3.49 -7.01
N LEU A 129 2.43 3.53 -6.31
CA LEU A 129 2.02 4.67 -5.49
C LEU A 129 3.02 5.10 -4.40
N PRO A 130 3.77 4.19 -3.69
CA PRO A 130 4.73 4.56 -2.66
C PRO A 130 5.97 5.31 -3.19
N PHE A 131 6.21 5.28 -4.50
CA PHE A 131 7.38 5.95 -5.07
C PHE A 131 7.17 7.47 -5.15
N GLN A 132 7.48 8.17 -4.08
CA GLN A 132 7.34 9.62 -3.96
C GLN A 132 7.98 10.40 -5.12
N LYS A 133 9.11 9.92 -5.66
CA LYS A 133 9.77 10.52 -6.82
C LYS A 133 8.85 10.65 -8.03
N LEU A 134 7.95 9.70 -8.23
CA LEU A 134 7.00 9.72 -9.33
C LEU A 134 5.99 10.87 -9.17
N TRP A 135 5.53 11.12 -7.96
CA TRP A 135 4.63 12.22 -7.64
C TRP A 135 5.30 13.59 -7.78
N VAL A 136 6.57 13.67 -7.39
CA VAL A 136 7.37 14.90 -7.55
C VAL A 136 7.56 15.23 -9.02
N ILE A 137 7.85 14.24 -9.86
CA ILE A 137 7.97 14.44 -11.31
C ILE A 137 6.64 14.92 -11.91
N LEU A 138 5.52 14.29 -11.52
CA LEU A 138 4.19 14.64 -11.99
C LEU A 138 3.75 16.04 -11.53
N SER A 139 4.16 16.47 -10.34
CA SER A 139 3.84 17.82 -9.82
C SER A 139 4.65 18.95 -10.46
N GLY A 140 5.69 18.64 -11.23
CA GLY A 140 6.59 19.63 -11.81
C GLY A 140 7.55 20.31 -10.82
N VAL A 141 7.57 19.87 -9.56
CA VAL A 141 8.41 20.43 -8.47
C VAL A 141 9.76 19.72 -8.35
N PHE A 142 10.17 19.01 -9.40
CA PHE A 142 11.36 18.16 -9.39
C PHE A 142 12.65 18.89 -8.97
N ASN A 143 12.83 20.14 -9.42
CA ASN A 143 14.03 20.91 -9.10
C ASN A 143 14.12 21.31 -7.61
N GLU A 144 12.99 21.56 -6.96
CA GLU A 144 12.95 21.87 -5.52
C GLU A 144 13.17 20.63 -4.66
N TYR A 145 12.67 19.48 -5.11
CA TYR A 145 12.80 18.21 -4.40
C TYR A 145 14.25 17.71 -4.35
N HIS A 146 15.01 17.86 -5.44
CA HIS A 146 16.43 17.46 -5.48
C HIS A 146 17.33 18.22 -4.51
N ARG A 147 16.93 19.43 -4.11
CA ARG A 147 17.67 20.20 -3.10
C ARG A 147 17.49 19.67 -1.68
N VAL A 148 16.43 18.90 -1.44
CA VAL A 148 16.02 18.46 -0.09
C VAL A 148 16.31 16.99 0.17
N THR A 149 16.35 16.16 -0.87
CA THR A 149 16.51 14.71 -0.72
C THR A 149 17.73 14.19 -1.46
N GLU A 150 18.69 13.65 -0.71
CA GLU A 150 19.76 12.84 -1.30
C GLU A 150 19.17 11.57 -1.94
N ALA A 151 19.65 11.23 -3.13
CA ALA A 151 19.22 10.02 -3.82
C ALA A 151 19.59 8.79 -2.98
N SER A 152 18.61 8.08 -2.47
CA SER A 152 18.83 6.81 -1.79
C SER A 152 19.53 5.84 -2.74
N PRO A 153 20.61 5.18 -2.34
CA PRO A 153 21.30 4.22 -3.20
C PRO A 153 20.31 3.11 -3.61
N ALA A 154 20.41 2.63 -4.85
CA ALA A 154 19.50 1.61 -5.41
C ALA A 154 19.36 0.38 -4.49
N PHE A 155 20.43 0.01 -3.79
CA PHE A 155 20.43 -1.09 -2.82
C PHE A 155 19.43 -0.88 -1.68
N THR A 156 19.32 0.32 -1.11
CA THR A 156 18.38 0.60 -0.01
C THR A 156 16.93 0.50 -0.47
N VAL A 157 16.63 0.90 -1.71
CA VAL A 157 15.30 0.76 -2.31
C VAL A 157 14.94 -0.72 -2.48
N VAL A 158 15.85 -1.52 -3.04
CA VAL A 158 15.63 -2.96 -3.25
C VAL A 158 15.47 -3.68 -1.92
N ALA A 159 16.34 -3.40 -0.95
CA ALA A 159 16.25 -4.00 0.39
C ALA A 159 14.93 -3.61 1.10
N GLY A 160 14.50 -2.36 0.95
CA GLY A 160 13.21 -1.88 1.48
C GLY A 160 12.02 -2.62 0.86
N VAL A 161 12.00 -2.78 -0.45
CA VAL A 161 10.96 -3.56 -1.14
C VAL A 161 10.97 -5.02 -0.69
N ALA A 162 12.13 -5.65 -0.59
CA ALA A 162 12.25 -7.04 -0.13
C ALA A 162 11.70 -7.22 1.29
N LEU A 163 12.04 -6.31 2.21
CA LEU A 163 11.51 -6.32 3.58
C LEU A 163 9.98 -6.20 3.60
N ASN A 164 9.42 -5.28 2.85
CA ASN A 164 7.97 -5.09 2.75
C ASN A 164 7.26 -6.34 2.20
N VAL A 165 7.85 -7.01 1.21
CA VAL A 165 7.34 -8.28 0.67
C VAL A 165 7.35 -9.37 1.74
N ILE A 166 8.43 -9.50 2.52
CA ILE A 166 8.53 -10.49 3.61
C ILE A 166 7.44 -10.24 4.66
N ILE A 167 7.29 -9.00 5.11
CA ILE A 167 6.25 -8.62 6.09
C ILE A 167 4.86 -8.97 5.57
N PHE A 168 4.56 -8.62 4.32
CA PHE A 168 3.27 -8.91 3.69
C PHE A 168 2.99 -10.42 3.63
N VAL A 169 3.94 -11.19 3.12
CA VAL A 169 3.79 -12.66 2.99
C VAL A 169 3.56 -13.28 4.37
N PHE A 170 4.32 -12.86 5.38
CA PHE A 170 4.15 -13.34 6.75
C PHE A 170 2.76 -13.03 7.30
N MET A 171 2.28 -11.79 7.14
CA MET A 171 0.94 -11.38 7.60
C MET A 171 -0.17 -12.20 6.92
N VAL A 172 -0.13 -12.31 5.58
CA VAL A 172 -1.15 -13.08 4.84
C VAL A 172 -1.10 -14.56 5.21
N PHE A 173 0.10 -15.14 5.30
CA PHE A 173 0.28 -16.53 5.69
C PHE A 173 -0.30 -16.81 7.08
N THR A 174 -0.02 -15.96 8.06
CA THR A 174 -0.59 -16.04 9.40
C THR A 174 -2.12 -16.01 9.37
N LEU A 175 -2.70 -15.06 8.62
CA LEU A 175 -4.17 -14.96 8.47
C LEU A 175 -4.78 -16.20 7.78
N VAL A 176 -4.10 -16.75 6.79
CA VAL A 176 -4.53 -18.00 6.12
C VAL A 176 -4.52 -19.17 7.10
N LEU A 177 -3.49 -19.31 7.93
CA LEU A 177 -3.42 -20.35 8.96
C LEU A 177 -4.53 -20.18 10.02
N MET A 178 -4.73 -18.96 10.50
CA MET A 178 -5.78 -18.65 11.49
C MET A 178 -7.18 -18.88 10.96
N SER A 179 -7.42 -18.74 9.65
CA SER A 179 -8.74 -18.92 9.05
C SER A 179 -9.29 -20.35 9.15
N GLY A 180 -8.43 -21.34 9.41
CA GLY A 180 -8.80 -22.77 9.49
C GLY A 180 -9.26 -23.41 8.18
N LYS A 181 -9.49 -22.63 7.14
CA LYS A 181 -10.10 -23.06 5.86
C LYS A 181 -9.27 -24.12 5.09
N LEU A 182 -7.99 -24.28 5.45
CA LEU A 182 -7.15 -25.34 4.90
C LEU A 182 -7.52 -26.75 5.42
N LYS A 183 -8.15 -26.84 6.60
CA LYS A 183 -8.55 -28.11 7.21
C LYS A 183 -9.87 -28.64 6.64
N ASP A 184 -10.80 -27.76 6.28
CA ASP A 184 -12.16 -28.15 5.87
C ASP A 184 -12.24 -28.78 4.47
N LYS A 185 -11.23 -28.57 3.60
CA LYS A 185 -11.19 -29.20 2.26
C LYS A 185 -10.64 -30.65 2.25
N LYS A 186 -10.43 -31.27 3.40
CA LYS A 186 -10.03 -32.68 3.53
C LYS A 186 -11.21 -33.66 3.72
N ARG A 187 -12.47 -33.18 3.70
CA ARG A 187 -13.66 -34.04 3.71
C ARG A 187 -14.32 -34.12 2.37
#